data_1c13848da57cccfc646b257da27d54ec
#
_entry.id   1c13848da57cccfc646b257da27d54ec
#
_cell.length_a   1.000
_cell.length_b   1.000
_cell.length_c   1.000
_cell.angle_alpha   90.00
_cell.angle_beta   90.00
_cell.angle_gamma   90.00
#
_symmetry.space_group_name_H-M   'P 1'
#
loop_
_entity.id
_entity.type
_entity.pdbx_description
1 polymer ?
#
loop_
_entity_poly.entity_id
_entity_poly.type
_entity_poly.pdbx_seq_one_letter_code
_entity_poly.pdbx_strand_id
1 'polypeptide(L)'
;MCFRLIDAKRAQHPVSLLCGVLGVSRAGYYAWKDRPACARRRRDDELLGEIRAIHDESKGTYGWPRIHAELRHRGVRVSRKRVARLMRQAGLSGMVRRRKGRTTVSVPGIATAPDLVRRDFAPTEPNRLWVADLSEVATWEGKLYLAVVVDCFSRRCVGWAMAEHMRAELVVEALEMALWQRRPDVGLIHHSDRGGQYVSLTFGQTARAAGIDISMGAKGCALDNAVCESFFATLKKELTRRRSWPTRQELESAVFAWIEGWYNRRRLHSTLGYRSPLDYENTTLGQRGAGLAASRLAHTSEMIKEKAA
;
A
#
# COMPACT_ATOMS: atom_id res chain seq x y z
N MET A 1 -38.59 9.19 20.89
CA MET A 1 -38.29 10.58 20.44
C MET A 1 -38.39 11.55 21.60
N CYS A 2 -39.47 11.50 22.41
CA CYS A 2 -39.74 12.40 23.54
C CYS A 2 -38.60 12.52 24.55
N PHE A 3 -38.03 11.43 25.06
CA PHE A 3 -36.97 11.48 26.09
C PHE A 3 -35.70 12.16 25.62
N ARG A 4 -35.31 12.05 24.33
CA ARG A 4 -34.18 12.81 23.78
C ARG A 4 -34.42 14.30 23.72
N LEU A 5 -35.65 14.74 23.44
CA LEU A 5 -36.04 16.14 23.46
C LEU A 5 -36.00 16.69 24.89
N ILE A 6 -36.51 15.94 25.87
CA ILE A 6 -36.43 16.28 27.28
C ILE A 6 -34.99 16.47 27.71
N ASP A 7 -34.09 15.51 27.35
CA ASP A 7 -32.68 15.58 27.73
C ASP A 7 -31.97 16.79 27.12
N ALA A 8 -32.27 17.11 25.86
CA ALA A 8 -31.73 18.29 25.17
C ALA A 8 -32.22 19.63 25.78
N LYS A 9 -33.43 19.68 26.34
CA LYS A 9 -34.06 20.89 26.86
C LYS A 9 -34.02 21.04 28.39
N ARG A 10 -33.53 20.03 29.13
CA ARG A 10 -33.50 20.03 30.61
C ARG A 10 -32.66 21.14 31.24
N ALA A 11 -31.74 21.75 30.49
CA ALA A 11 -30.98 22.90 30.95
C ALA A 11 -31.79 24.22 30.94
N GLN A 12 -32.89 24.26 30.17
CA GLN A 12 -33.74 25.42 29.97
C GLN A 12 -35.08 25.35 30.73
N HIS A 13 -35.57 24.12 30.97
CA HIS A 13 -36.86 23.90 31.58
C HIS A 13 -36.84 22.66 32.56
N PRO A 14 -37.62 22.72 33.64
CA PRO A 14 -37.74 21.58 34.57
C PRO A 14 -38.21 20.31 33.87
N VAL A 15 -37.57 19.19 34.21
CA VAL A 15 -37.91 17.87 33.62
C VAL A 15 -39.39 17.53 33.86
N SER A 16 -39.96 17.91 35.00
CA SER A 16 -41.40 17.70 35.35
C SER A 16 -42.33 18.36 34.31
N LEU A 17 -42.04 19.61 33.96
CA LEU A 17 -42.80 20.40 32.97
C LEU A 17 -42.71 19.73 31.58
N LEU A 18 -41.47 19.42 31.15
CA LEU A 18 -41.24 18.79 29.87
C LEU A 18 -41.94 17.42 29.73
N CYS A 19 -41.91 16.61 30.80
CA CYS A 19 -42.61 15.35 30.83
C CYS A 19 -44.14 15.52 30.76
N GLY A 20 -44.66 16.53 31.46
CA GLY A 20 -46.13 16.82 31.43
C GLY A 20 -46.57 17.24 30.03
N VAL A 21 -45.84 18.17 29.39
CA VAL A 21 -46.16 18.64 28.03
C VAL A 21 -46.06 17.54 26.97
N LEU A 22 -45.15 16.61 27.14
CA LEU A 22 -44.91 15.52 26.17
C LEU A 22 -45.68 14.24 26.51
N GLY A 23 -46.53 14.24 27.58
CA GLY A 23 -47.36 13.11 27.94
C GLY A 23 -46.57 11.86 28.36
N VAL A 24 -45.39 12.00 28.95
CA VAL A 24 -44.54 10.89 29.39
C VAL A 24 -44.25 10.94 30.88
N SER A 25 -44.04 9.78 31.52
CA SER A 25 -43.75 9.75 32.95
C SER A 25 -42.31 10.17 33.28
N ARG A 26 -42.12 10.87 34.40
CA ARG A 26 -40.80 11.22 34.93
C ARG A 26 -39.95 9.97 35.21
N ALA A 27 -40.55 8.95 35.80
CA ALA A 27 -39.88 7.67 36.08
C ALA A 27 -39.39 7.02 34.77
N GLY A 28 -40.22 7.05 33.72
CA GLY A 28 -39.85 6.54 32.39
C GLY A 28 -38.64 7.30 31.76
N TYR A 29 -38.61 8.64 31.96
CA TYR A 29 -37.47 9.44 31.50
C TYR A 29 -36.17 9.06 32.22
N TYR A 30 -36.17 8.96 33.55
CA TYR A 30 -34.99 8.59 34.32
C TYR A 30 -34.55 7.15 34.03
N ALA A 31 -35.49 6.20 33.97
CA ALA A 31 -35.17 4.83 33.55
C ALA A 31 -34.58 4.73 32.15
N TRP A 32 -35.03 5.59 31.21
CA TRP A 32 -34.40 5.69 29.89
C TRP A 32 -33.02 6.30 29.95
N LYS A 33 -32.82 7.37 30.75
CA LYS A 33 -31.56 8.07 30.91
C LYS A 33 -30.50 7.19 31.55
N ASP A 34 -30.84 6.46 32.60
CA ASP A 34 -29.93 5.61 33.36
C ASP A 34 -29.76 4.21 32.74
N ARG A 35 -30.49 3.94 31.64
CA ARG A 35 -30.42 2.65 30.98
C ARG A 35 -29.02 2.43 30.40
N PRO A 36 -28.29 1.37 30.81
CA PRO A 36 -27.00 1.05 30.26
C PRO A 36 -27.10 0.81 28.75
N ALA A 37 -26.06 1.15 28.02
CA ALA A 37 -25.98 0.91 26.59
C ALA A 37 -26.23 -0.59 26.30
N CYS A 38 -27.08 -0.88 25.32
CA CYS A 38 -27.36 -2.27 24.95
C CYS A 38 -26.07 -2.96 24.46
N ALA A 39 -25.99 -4.28 24.56
CA ALA A 39 -24.84 -5.09 24.20
C ALA A 39 -24.32 -4.76 22.79
N ARG A 40 -25.23 -4.51 21.82
CA ARG A 40 -24.87 -4.09 20.48
C ARG A 40 -24.14 -2.74 20.45
N ARG A 41 -24.59 -1.76 21.23
CA ARG A 41 -23.97 -0.43 21.29
C ARG A 41 -22.60 -0.49 21.94
N ARG A 42 -22.47 -1.22 23.06
CA ARG A 42 -21.16 -1.46 23.69
C ARG A 42 -20.17 -2.09 22.72
N ARG A 43 -20.61 -3.13 21.99
CA ARG A 43 -19.76 -3.77 20.97
C ARG A 43 -19.47 -2.86 19.76
N ASP A 44 -20.37 -1.91 19.40
CA ASP A 44 -20.09 -0.89 18.38
C ASP A 44 -19.05 0.12 18.88
N ASP A 45 -19.09 0.52 20.15
CA ASP A 45 -18.15 1.48 20.76
C ASP A 45 -16.74 0.86 20.88
N GLU A 46 -16.63 -0.40 21.31
CA GLU A 46 -15.37 -1.16 21.32
C GLU A 46 -14.76 -1.25 19.91
N LEU A 47 -15.56 -1.67 18.94
CA LEU A 47 -15.15 -1.82 17.55
C LEU A 47 -14.73 -0.46 16.93
N LEU A 48 -15.41 0.62 17.32
CA LEU A 48 -15.03 1.95 16.89
C LEU A 48 -13.65 2.37 17.44
N GLY A 49 -13.31 1.97 18.65
CA GLY A 49 -11.98 2.13 19.24
C GLY A 49 -10.90 1.44 18.39
N GLU A 50 -11.13 0.17 18.02
CA GLU A 50 -10.23 -0.58 17.15
C GLU A 50 -10.10 0.05 15.75
N ILE A 51 -11.22 0.50 15.16
CA ILE A 51 -11.24 1.20 13.87
C ILE A 51 -10.41 2.49 13.92
N ARG A 52 -10.53 3.28 14.99
CA ARG A 52 -9.73 4.51 15.17
C ARG A 52 -8.24 4.19 15.30
N ALA A 53 -7.88 3.22 16.11
CA ALA A 53 -6.48 2.80 16.26
C ALA A 53 -5.85 2.42 14.90
N ILE A 54 -6.51 1.60 14.08
CA ILE A 54 -6.04 1.23 12.74
C ILE A 54 -5.97 2.45 11.80
N HIS A 55 -6.96 3.36 11.88
CA HIS A 55 -6.98 4.56 11.07
C HIS A 55 -5.83 5.50 11.43
N ASP A 56 -5.50 5.63 12.70
CA ASP A 56 -4.39 6.45 13.20
C ASP A 56 -3.03 5.81 12.87
N GLU A 57 -2.85 4.50 13.06
CA GLU A 57 -1.68 3.75 12.63
C GLU A 57 -1.39 3.93 11.13
N SER A 58 -2.45 3.95 10.31
CA SER A 58 -2.35 4.22 8.88
C SER A 58 -2.23 5.71 8.54
N LYS A 59 -2.09 6.59 9.55
CA LYS A 59 -2.03 8.05 9.38
C LYS A 59 -3.22 8.61 8.58
N GLY A 60 -4.41 8.05 8.78
CA GLY A 60 -5.64 8.47 8.10
C GLY A 60 -5.73 8.06 6.63
N THR A 61 -4.89 7.14 6.16
CA THR A 61 -4.87 6.75 4.74
C THR A 61 -5.86 5.63 4.42
N TYR A 62 -6.19 4.77 5.40
CA TYR A 62 -7.06 3.63 5.19
C TYR A 62 -8.54 4.00 5.19
N GLY A 63 -9.23 3.63 4.11
CA GLY A 63 -10.69 3.58 4.07
C GLY A 63 -11.22 2.23 4.58
N TRP A 64 -12.54 2.12 4.67
CA TRP A 64 -13.22 0.94 5.22
C TRP A 64 -12.75 -0.41 4.66
N PRO A 65 -12.35 -0.56 3.36
CA PRO A 65 -11.91 -1.86 2.87
C PRO A 65 -10.63 -2.36 3.53
N ARG A 66 -9.62 -1.46 3.69
CA ARG A 66 -8.36 -1.79 4.35
C ARG A 66 -8.54 -1.95 5.86
N ILE A 67 -9.34 -1.10 6.50
CA ILE A 67 -9.68 -1.26 7.93
C ILE A 67 -10.37 -2.58 8.19
N HIS A 68 -11.33 -2.98 7.35
CA HIS A 68 -11.98 -4.28 7.48
C HIS A 68 -10.99 -5.45 7.31
N ALA A 69 -10.06 -5.35 6.35
CA ALA A 69 -9.04 -6.37 6.15
C ALA A 69 -8.09 -6.47 7.37
N GLU A 70 -7.66 -5.33 7.90
CA GLU A 70 -6.80 -5.26 9.08
C GLU A 70 -7.50 -5.83 10.33
N LEU A 71 -8.77 -5.50 10.56
CA LEU A 71 -9.57 -6.10 11.65
C LEU A 71 -9.63 -7.63 11.53
N ARG A 72 -9.77 -8.15 10.31
CA ARG A 72 -9.73 -9.60 10.07
C ARG A 72 -8.37 -10.22 10.38
N HIS A 73 -7.27 -9.55 10.02
CA HIS A 73 -5.92 -9.99 10.38
C HIS A 73 -5.71 -10.02 11.90
N ARG A 74 -6.34 -9.11 12.63
CA ARG A 74 -6.35 -9.09 14.11
C ARG A 74 -7.37 -10.07 14.73
N GLY A 75 -8.01 -10.93 13.92
CA GLY A 75 -8.97 -11.91 14.40
C GLY A 75 -10.39 -11.38 14.68
N VAL A 76 -10.65 -10.09 14.39
CA VAL A 76 -11.95 -9.46 14.64
C VAL A 76 -12.92 -9.76 13.50
N ARG A 77 -13.94 -10.59 13.77
CA ARG A 77 -14.98 -10.93 12.81
C ARG A 77 -16.08 -9.87 12.78
N VAL A 78 -16.15 -9.12 11.69
CA VAL A 78 -17.13 -8.04 11.51
C VAL A 78 -17.54 -7.94 10.03
N SER A 79 -18.77 -7.49 9.76
CA SER A 79 -19.22 -7.29 8.38
C SER A 79 -18.69 -5.97 7.79
N ARG A 80 -18.43 -5.96 6.49
CA ARG A 80 -17.99 -4.75 5.74
C ARG A 80 -18.95 -3.58 5.92
N LYS A 81 -20.28 -3.85 5.89
CA LYS A 81 -21.32 -2.83 6.08
C LYS A 81 -21.25 -2.19 7.48
N ARG A 82 -20.94 -2.96 8.53
CA ARG A 82 -20.81 -2.46 9.90
C ARG A 82 -19.61 -1.54 10.03
N VAL A 83 -18.43 -1.92 9.51
CA VAL A 83 -17.23 -1.08 9.51
C VAL A 83 -17.49 0.23 8.75
N ALA A 84 -18.03 0.17 7.53
CA ALA A 84 -18.35 1.35 6.75
C ALA A 84 -19.34 2.30 7.45
N ARG A 85 -20.34 1.75 8.15
CA ARG A 85 -21.33 2.53 8.94
C ARG A 85 -20.65 3.24 10.11
N LEU A 86 -19.85 2.53 10.91
CA LEU A 86 -19.16 3.09 12.07
C LEU A 86 -18.17 4.17 11.67
N MET A 87 -17.37 3.96 10.62
CA MET A 87 -16.48 4.98 10.09
C MET A 87 -17.24 6.23 9.68
N ARG A 88 -18.36 6.09 8.95
CA ARG A 88 -19.18 7.24 8.54
C ARG A 88 -19.74 7.98 9.76
N GLN A 89 -20.24 7.28 10.77
CA GLN A 89 -20.76 7.88 12.01
C GLN A 89 -19.67 8.64 12.79
N ALA A 90 -18.43 8.17 12.72
CA ALA A 90 -17.29 8.80 13.38
C ALA A 90 -16.59 9.86 12.52
N GLY A 91 -17.08 10.17 11.32
CA GLY A 91 -16.45 11.11 10.39
C GLY A 91 -15.10 10.63 9.82
N LEU A 92 -14.80 9.33 9.93
CA LEU A 92 -13.54 8.75 9.44
C LEU A 92 -13.64 8.41 7.96
N SER A 93 -12.68 8.87 7.17
CA SER A 93 -12.60 8.59 5.75
C SER A 93 -11.15 8.27 5.35
N GLY A 94 -10.98 7.34 4.41
CA GLY A 94 -9.68 7.08 3.81
C GLY A 94 -9.42 7.99 2.62
N MET A 95 -8.18 7.98 2.15
CA MET A 95 -7.78 8.77 1.00
C MET A 95 -8.28 8.15 -0.31
N VAL A 96 -9.06 8.89 -1.12
CA VAL A 96 -9.56 8.47 -2.43
C VAL A 96 -8.65 8.97 -3.55
N ARG A 97 -8.30 8.12 -4.53
CA ARG A 97 -7.54 8.54 -5.72
C ARG A 97 -8.46 9.32 -6.65
N ARG A 98 -8.20 10.63 -6.86
CA ARG A 98 -8.85 11.38 -7.94
C ARG A 98 -8.17 11.02 -9.26
N ARG A 99 -8.95 10.68 -10.31
CA ARG A 99 -8.41 10.54 -11.67
C ARG A 99 -7.88 11.88 -12.14
N LYS A 100 -6.60 11.94 -12.56
CA LYS A 100 -6.02 13.07 -13.28
C LYS A 100 -5.82 12.67 -14.73
N GLY A 101 -5.96 13.64 -15.64
CA GLY A 101 -5.68 13.47 -17.07
C GLY A 101 -4.18 13.18 -17.32
N ARG A 102 -3.87 12.69 -18.51
CA ARG A 102 -2.51 12.35 -19.00
C ARG A 102 -1.68 13.61 -19.25
N THR A 103 -0.39 13.55 -18.93
CA THR A 103 0.58 14.64 -19.13
C THR A 103 1.96 14.13 -19.58
N THR A 104 2.06 13.23 -20.57
CA THR A 104 3.37 12.76 -21.04
C THR A 104 3.64 13.29 -22.45
N VAL A 105 4.78 13.98 -22.65
CA VAL A 105 5.33 14.42 -23.93
C VAL A 105 6.59 13.60 -24.23
N SER A 106 6.65 12.98 -25.41
CA SER A 106 7.77 12.10 -25.78
C SER A 106 8.83 12.85 -26.62
N VAL A 107 10.11 12.56 -26.38
CA VAL A 107 11.26 13.07 -27.14
C VAL A 107 11.72 12.02 -28.18
N PRO A 108 11.96 12.36 -29.46
CA PRO A 108 12.37 11.40 -30.49
C PRO A 108 13.89 11.17 -30.52
N GLY A 109 14.35 9.96 -30.87
CA GLY A 109 15.67 9.76 -31.51
C GLY A 109 16.74 8.92 -30.81
N ILE A 110 16.44 8.08 -29.80
CA ILE A 110 17.46 7.26 -29.12
C ILE A 110 17.20 5.76 -29.40
N ALA A 111 18.27 5.00 -29.72
CA ALA A 111 18.21 3.53 -29.82
C ALA A 111 17.89 2.92 -28.44
N THR A 112 16.82 2.14 -28.37
CA THR A 112 16.26 1.63 -27.10
C THR A 112 16.23 0.11 -27.09
N ALA A 113 16.32 -0.48 -25.91
CA ALA A 113 16.11 -1.91 -25.72
C ALA A 113 14.70 -2.34 -26.17
N PRO A 114 14.50 -3.61 -26.59
CA PRO A 114 13.18 -4.12 -26.98
C PRO A 114 12.25 -4.16 -25.78
N ASP A 115 10.94 -4.12 -26.03
CA ASP A 115 9.92 -4.41 -25.02
C ASP A 115 9.79 -5.93 -24.84
N LEU A 116 10.40 -6.46 -23.77
CA LEU A 116 10.33 -7.87 -23.41
C LEU A 116 9.07 -8.21 -22.59
N VAL A 117 8.44 -7.20 -21.97
CA VAL A 117 7.33 -7.39 -21.04
C VAL A 117 5.99 -7.54 -21.77
N ARG A 118 5.82 -6.84 -22.92
CA ARG A 118 4.59 -6.91 -23.74
C ARG A 118 3.31 -6.72 -22.93
N ARG A 119 3.36 -5.85 -21.93
CA ARG A 119 2.26 -5.54 -20.99
C ARG A 119 1.87 -6.67 -20.03
N ASP A 120 2.65 -7.73 -19.92
CA ASP A 120 2.45 -8.75 -18.89
C ASP A 120 3.25 -8.36 -17.61
N PHE A 121 2.60 -7.63 -16.72
CA PHE A 121 3.15 -7.19 -15.43
C PHE A 121 2.73 -8.10 -14.28
N ALA A 122 2.39 -9.35 -14.55
CA ALA A 122 1.93 -10.31 -13.55
C ALA A 122 2.87 -11.54 -13.43
N PRO A 123 4.16 -11.36 -13.08
CA PRO A 123 5.06 -12.48 -12.88
C PRO A 123 4.55 -13.39 -11.77
N THR A 124 4.81 -14.68 -11.90
CA THR A 124 4.37 -15.69 -10.92
C THR A 124 5.32 -15.85 -9.75
N GLU A 125 6.51 -15.27 -9.83
CA GLU A 125 7.59 -15.37 -8.84
C GLU A 125 8.27 -14.03 -8.59
N PRO A 126 8.84 -13.82 -7.38
CA PRO A 126 9.64 -12.64 -7.12
C PRO A 126 10.92 -12.66 -7.98
N ASN A 127 11.48 -11.49 -8.22
CA ASN A 127 12.72 -11.29 -8.97
C ASN A 127 12.68 -11.81 -10.42
N ARG A 128 11.51 -11.84 -11.08
CA ARG A 128 11.37 -12.14 -12.51
C ARG A 128 11.20 -10.87 -13.34
N LEU A 129 10.52 -9.89 -12.77
CA LEU A 129 10.28 -8.60 -13.42
C LEU A 129 10.35 -7.48 -12.39
N TRP A 130 11.33 -6.62 -12.55
CA TRP A 130 11.42 -5.36 -11.84
C TRP A 130 11.04 -4.22 -12.77
N VAL A 131 10.34 -3.25 -12.24
CA VAL A 131 10.04 -1.99 -12.95
C VAL A 131 10.69 -0.84 -12.20
N ALA A 132 11.20 0.12 -12.96
CA ALA A 132 11.85 1.29 -12.39
C ALA A 132 11.28 2.57 -12.97
N ASP A 133 11.33 3.62 -12.17
CA ASP A 133 10.91 4.97 -12.58
C ASP A 133 11.52 6.00 -11.63
N LEU A 134 11.47 7.26 -12.04
CA LEU A 134 12.05 8.39 -11.34
C LEU A 134 10.98 9.48 -11.11
N SER A 135 10.99 10.10 -9.95
CA SER A 135 10.10 11.21 -9.65
C SER A 135 10.78 12.30 -8.85
N GLU A 136 10.38 13.54 -9.09
CA GLU A 136 10.84 14.69 -8.31
C GLU A 136 9.88 15.05 -7.18
N VAL A 137 10.43 15.57 -6.09
CA VAL A 137 9.71 16.18 -4.99
C VAL A 137 10.38 17.53 -4.66
N ALA A 138 9.57 18.58 -4.55
CA ALA A 138 10.08 19.91 -4.19
C ALA A 138 10.27 20.02 -2.66
N THR A 139 11.39 20.64 -2.26
CA THR A 139 11.66 21.11 -0.90
C THR A 139 11.96 22.62 -0.94
N TRP A 140 12.08 23.28 0.20
CA TRP A 140 12.49 24.69 0.23
C TRP A 140 13.95 24.88 -0.20
N GLU A 141 14.79 23.85 -0.05
CA GLU A 141 16.18 23.83 -0.53
C GLU A 141 16.32 23.52 -2.01
N GLY A 142 15.20 23.26 -2.71
CA GLY A 142 15.18 22.86 -4.12
C GLY A 142 14.60 21.47 -4.35
N LYS A 143 14.80 20.93 -5.54
CA LYS A 143 14.28 19.61 -5.90
C LYS A 143 15.13 18.48 -5.30
N LEU A 144 14.48 17.39 -4.93
CA LEU A 144 15.08 16.11 -4.63
C LEU A 144 14.46 15.06 -5.56
N TYR A 145 15.29 14.25 -6.19
CA TYR A 145 14.86 13.20 -7.11
C TYR A 145 14.93 11.86 -6.43
N LEU A 146 13.90 11.04 -6.62
CA LEU A 146 13.78 9.68 -6.09
C LEU A 146 13.70 8.71 -7.26
N ALA A 147 14.68 7.82 -7.38
CA ALA A 147 14.61 6.64 -8.23
C ALA A 147 14.14 5.44 -7.41
N VAL A 148 13.32 4.58 -8.00
CA VAL A 148 12.81 3.38 -7.35
C VAL A 148 12.87 2.17 -8.28
N VAL A 149 13.09 1.00 -7.70
CA VAL A 149 12.96 -0.30 -8.34
C VAL A 149 11.90 -1.10 -7.58
N VAL A 150 10.86 -1.54 -8.28
CA VAL A 150 9.71 -2.23 -7.69
C VAL A 150 9.56 -3.62 -8.31
N ASP A 151 9.50 -4.65 -7.48
CA ASP A 151 9.20 -6.01 -7.91
C ASP A 151 7.72 -6.13 -8.29
N CYS A 152 7.44 -6.56 -9.52
CA CYS A 152 6.08 -6.65 -10.03
C CYS A 152 5.24 -7.75 -9.36
N PHE A 153 5.87 -8.82 -8.87
CA PHE A 153 5.18 -9.91 -8.18
C PHE A 153 4.55 -9.45 -6.86
N SER A 154 5.38 -8.85 -6.02
CA SER A 154 4.99 -8.48 -4.64
C SER A 154 4.64 -7.01 -4.47
N ARG A 155 4.90 -6.16 -5.48
CA ARG A 155 4.83 -4.71 -5.37
C ARG A 155 5.82 -4.13 -4.36
N ARG A 156 6.81 -4.89 -3.92
CA ARG A 156 7.83 -4.46 -2.99
C ARG A 156 8.78 -3.49 -3.68
N CYS A 157 9.05 -2.36 -3.04
CA CYS A 157 10.16 -1.50 -3.42
C CYS A 157 11.45 -2.18 -2.95
N VAL A 158 12.22 -2.69 -3.90
CA VAL A 158 13.42 -3.52 -3.64
C VAL A 158 14.71 -2.71 -3.72
N GLY A 159 14.67 -1.52 -4.33
CA GLY A 159 15.77 -0.59 -4.37
C GLY A 159 15.28 0.83 -4.58
N TRP A 160 15.97 1.80 -4.02
CA TRP A 160 15.69 3.21 -4.19
C TRP A 160 16.90 4.05 -3.83
N ALA A 161 17.00 5.22 -4.44
CA ALA A 161 18.03 6.20 -4.15
C ALA A 161 17.48 7.61 -4.30
N MET A 162 18.09 8.59 -3.61
CA MET A 162 17.69 9.99 -3.68
C MET A 162 18.92 10.88 -3.92
N ALA A 163 18.75 11.87 -4.81
CA ALA A 163 19.81 12.83 -5.12
C ALA A 163 19.22 14.19 -5.51
N GLU A 164 20.07 15.22 -5.48
CA GLU A 164 19.74 16.58 -5.93
C GLU A 164 19.74 16.73 -7.47
N HIS A 165 20.12 15.68 -8.19
CA HIS A 165 20.23 15.64 -9.63
C HIS A 165 19.55 14.43 -10.23
N MET A 166 19.24 14.49 -11.51
CA MET A 166 18.57 13.45 -12.28
C MET A 166 19.54 12.76 -13.26
N ARG A 167 20.77 12.50 -12.83
CA ARG A 167 21.78 11.83 -13.65
C ARG A 167 21.63 10.31 -13.59
N ALA A 168 22.38 9.60 -14.45
CA ALA A 168 22.34 8.14 -14.54
C ALA A 168 22.78 7.45 -13.24
N GLU A 169 23.70 8.06 -12.49
CA GLU A 169 24.19 7.53 -11.20
C GLU A 169 23.04 7.23 -10.24
N LEU A 170 22.02 8.09 -10.19
CA LEU A 170 20.88 7.92 -9.31
C LEU A 170 20.10 6.63 -9.57
N VAL A 171 19.88 6.26 -10.84
CA VAL A 171 19.18 5.02 -11.19
C VAL A 171 20.06 3.80 -11.02
N VAL A 172 21.38 3.96 -11.15
CA VAL A 172 22.38 2.92 -10.88
C VAL A 172 22.40 2.60 -9.39
N GLU A 173 22.48 3.60 -8.51
CA GLU A 173 22.44 3.41 -7.05
C GLU A 173 21.17 2.67 -6.60
N ALA A 174 20.00 3.04 -7.17
CA ALA A 174 18.75 2.34 -6.88
C ALA A 174 18.79 0.87 -7.33
N LEU A 175 19.40 0.58 -8.51
CA LEU A 175 19.56 -0.78 -9.01
C LEU A 175 20.56 -1.57 -8.16
N GLU A 176 21.70 -0.99 -7.79
CA GLU A 176 22.70 -1.63 -6.94
C GLU A 176 22.14 -2.00 -5.56
N MET A 177 21.36 -1.10 -4.95
CA MET A 177 20.63 -1.41 -3.71
C MET A 177 19.70 -2.61 -3.90
N ALA A 178 18.94 -2.66 -5.00
CA ALA A 178 18.04 -3.76 -5.30
C ALA A 178 18.80 -5.07 -5.47
N LEU A 179 19.91 -5.06 -6.20
CA LEU A 179 20.78 -6.23 -6.42
C LEU A 179 21.37 -6.74 -5.10
N TRP A 180 21.87 -5.84 -4.26
CA TRP A 180 22.43 -6.20 -2.97
C TRP A 180 21.39 -6.84 -2.04
N GLN A 181 20.18 -6.29 -2.01
CA GLN A 181 19.11 -6.80 -1.15
C GLN A 181 18.52 -8.13 -1.63
N ARG A 182 18.42 -8.33 -2.97
CA ARG A 182 17.63 -9.41 -3.54
C ARG A 182 18.46 -10.56 -4.09
N ARG A 183 19.68 -10.28 -4.55
CA ARG A 183 20.58 -11.25 -5.19
C ARG A 183 19.82 -12.16 -6.18
N PRO A 184 19.22 -11.55 -7.22
CA PRO A 184 18.35 -12.28 -8.14
C PRO A 184 19.16 -13.30 -8.95
N ASP A 185 18.50 -14.38 -9.33
CA ASP A 185 19.03 -15.31 -10.31
C ASP A 185 19.07 -14.68 -11.71
N VAL A 186 19.82 -15.30 -12.62
CA VAL A 186 19.87 -14.93 -14.05
C VAL A 186 18.47 -14.97 -14.67
N GLY A 187 18.20 -14.06 -15.60
CA GLY A 187 16.91 -13.97 -16.29
C GLY A 187 15.89 -13.03 -15.64
N LEU A 188 16.34 -12.18 -14.70
CA LEU A 188 15.56 -11.04 -14.25
C LEU A 188 15.41 -10.01 -15.37
N ILE A 189 14.20 -9.58 -15.66
CA ILE A 189 13.92 -8.47 -16.57
C ILE A 189 13.81 -7.18 -15.76
N HIS A 190 14.59 -6.16 -16.12
CA HIS A 190 14.46 -4.80 -15.62
C HIS A 190 13.76 -3.93 -16.68
N HIS A 191 12.56 -3.46 -16.38
CA HIS A 191 11.76 -2.66 -17.31
C HIS A 191 11.64 -1.22 -16.82
N SER A 192 11.90 -0.27 -17.72
CA SER A 192 11.78 1.17 -17.45
C SER A 192 11.16 1.91 -18.63
N ASP A 193 10.88 3.19 -18.44
CA ASP A 193 10.59 4.09 -19.54
C ASP A 193 11.89 4.36 -20.36
N ARG A 194 11.75 5.13 -21.44
CA ARG A 194 12.88 5.53 -22.30
C ARG A 194 13.59 6.78 -21.79
N GLY A 195 13.67 6.99 -20.49
CA GLY A 195 14.42 8.09 -19.90
C GLY A 195 15.91 7.98 -20.21
N GLY A 196 16.59 9.12 -20.46
CA GLY A 196 18.02 9.15 -20.79
C GLY A 196 18.91 8.47 -19.75
N GLN A 197 18.48 8.42 -18.51
CA GLN A 197 19.18 7.77 -17.40
C GLN A 197 19.28 6.25 -17.57
N TYR A 198 18.23 5.61 -18.06
CA TYR A 198 18.17 4.16 -18.29
C TYR A 198 18.85 3.72 -19.59
N VAL A 199 19.13 4.67 -20.49
CA VAL A 199 19.84 4.43 -21.75
C VAL A 199 21.36 4.66 -21.60
N SER A 200 21.80 5.13 -20.43
CA SER A 200 23.22 5.41 -20.18
C SER A 200 24.08 4.15 -20.26
N LEU A 201 25.34 4.32 -20.70
CA LEU A 201 26.31 3.21 -20.75
C LEU A 201 26.56 2.61 -19.37
N THR A 202 26.63 3.43 -18.33
CA THR A 202 26.87 2.99 -16.94
C THR A 202 25.74 2.08 -16.45
N PHE A 203 24.48 2.48 -16.66
CA PHE A 203 23.33 1.64 -16.30
C PHE A 203 23.34 0.31 -17.06
N GLY A 204 23.59 0.36 -18.37
CA GLY A 204 23.67 -0.83 -19.20
C GLY A 204 24.82 -1.77 -18.83
N GLN A 205 25.95 -1.26 -18.34
CA GLN A 205 27.07 -2.06 -17.84
C GLN A 205 26.72 -2.74 -16.51
N THR A 206 26.17 -2.00 -15.56
CA THR A 206 25.74 -2.54 -14.26
C THR A 206 24.69 -3.66 -14.43
N ALA A 207 23.68 -3.43 -15.27
CA ALA A 207 22.64 -4.43 -15.53
C ALA A 207 23.20 -5.71 -16.18
N ARG A 208 24.06 -5.56 -17.19
CA ARG A 208 24.71 -6.71 -17.87
C ARG A 208 25.65 -7.48 -16.95
N ALA A 209 26.42 -6.79 -16.11
CA ALA A 209 27.30 -7.43 -15.14
C ALA A 209 26.50 -8.28 -14.12
N ALA A 210 25.27 -7.87 -13.83
CA ALA A 210 24.35 -8.60 -12.97
C ALA A 210 23.50 -9.67 -13.69
N GLY A 211 23.68 -9.89 -14.99
CA GLY A 211 22.89 -10.85 -15.77
C GLY A 211 21.42 -10.46 -15.94
N ILE A 212 21.14 -9.16 -15.97
CA ILE A 212 19.78 -8.61 -16.10
C ILE A 212 19.47 -8.32 -17.56
N ASP A 213 18.29 -8.73 -18.01
CA ASP A 213 17.73 -8.36 -19.30
C ASP A 213 17.05 -7.00 -19.22
N ILE A 214 17.54 -6.04 -20.02
CA ILE A 214 16.97 -4.70 -20.06
C ILE A 214 15.79 -4.67 -21.02
N SER A 215 14.65 -4.17 -20.55
CA SER A 215 13.43 -3.95 -21.32
C SER A 215 12.98 -2.50 -21.21
N MET A 216 12.49 -1.94 -22.31
CA MET A 216 11.97 -0.56 -22.33
C MET A 216 10.59 -0.51 -22.96
N GLY A 217 9.69 0.24 -22.32
CA GLY A 217 8.32 0.41 -22.77
C GLY A 217 8.21 1.02 -24.18
N ALA A 218 7.06 0.80 -24.84
CA ALA A 218 6.81 1.37 -26.15
C ALA A 218 6.70 2.90 -26.08
N LYS A 219 7.07 3.58 -27.16
CA LYS A 219 7.03 5.04 -27.25
C LYS A 219 5.62 5.58 -27.00
N GLY A 220 5.42 6.40 -25.97
CA GLY A 220 4.15 7.07 -25.68
C GLY A 220 3.08 6.22 -24.99
N CYS A 221 3.39 5.02 -24.49
CA CYS A 221 2.45 4.17 -23.79
C CYS A 221 2.56 4.33 -22.26
N ALA A 222 1.60 5.06 -21.68
CA ALA A 222 1.52 5.27 -20.22
C ALA A 222 1.17 3.98 -19.44
N LEU A 223 0.77 2.90 -20.10
CA LEU A 223 0.43 1.64 -19.45
C LEU A 223 1.67 0.79 -19.16
N ASP A 224 2.78 1.09 -19.81
CA ASP A 224 3.99 0.28 -19.72
C ASP A 224 4.76 0.48 -18.40
N ASN A 225 4.38 1.44 -17.54
CA ASN A 225 4.95 1.62 -16.20
C ASN A 225 3.89 1.82 -15.08
N ALA A 226 2.70 1.24 -15.26
CA ALA A 226 1.56 1.41 -14.35
C ALA A 226 1.87 1.01 -12.89
N VAL A 227 2.85 0.12 -12.66
CA VAL A 227 3.27 -0.32 -11.33
C VAL A 227 4.00 0.80 -10.60
N CYS A 228 5.02 1.39 -11.22
CA CYS A 228 5.74 2.54 -10.66
C CYS A 228 4.86 3.77 -10.56
N GLU A 229 4.00 4.04 -11.55
CA GLU A 229 3.03 5.12 -11.47
C GLU A 229 2.11 4.97 -10.25
N SER A 230 1.65 3.74 -9.97
CA SER A 230 0.84 3.43 -8.79
C SER A 230 1.63 3.62 -7.49
N PHE A 231 2.91 3.23 -7.45
CA PHE A 231 3.80 3.46 -6.33
C PHE A 231 3.95 4.96 -6.05
N PHE A 232 4.38 5.74 -7.04
CA PHE A 232 4.57 7.18 -6.88
C PHE A 232 3.27 7.93 -6.57
N ALA A 233 2.15 7.55 -7.18
CA ALA A 233 0.85 8.14 -6.84
C ALA A 233 0.49 7.88 -5.37
N THR A 234 0.86 6.72 -4.83
CA THR A 234 0.66 6.36 -3.43
C THR A 234 1.58 7.16 -2.52
N LEU A 235 2.90 7.19 -2.82
CA LEU A 235 3.88 7.99 -2.08
C LEU A 235 3.49 9.46 -2.04
N LYS A 236 3.17 10.05 -3.19
CA LYS A 236 2.77 11.46 -3.29
C LYS A 236 1.55 11.76 -2.44
N LYS A 237 0.59 10.87 -2.40
CA LYS A 237 -0.65 11.05 -1.67
C LYS A 237 -0.50 10.78 -0.17
N GLU A 238 0.21 9.74 0.21
CA GLU A 238 0.33 9.32 1.60
C GLU A 238 1.43 10.05 2.36
N LEU A 239 2.43 10.62 1.65
CA LEU A 239 3.58 11.29 2.26
C LEU A 239 3.83 12.67 1.67
N THR A 240 4.36 12.77 0.42
CA THR A 240 5.07 13.98 -0.02
C THR A 240 4.18 15.18 -0.25
N ARG A 241 2.87 15.01 -0.51
CA ARG A 241 1.89 16.09 -0.67
C ARG A 241 1.10 16.42 0.58
N ARG A 242 1.42 15.82 1.71
CA ARG A 242 0.69 16.05 2.98
C ARG A 242 1.21 17.25 3.76
N ARG A 243 2.45 17.63 3.52
CA ARG A 243 3.10 18.79 4.13
C ARG A 243 4.16 19.37 3.20
N SER A 244 4.62 20.57 3.50
CA SER A 244 5.83 21.15 2.93
C SER A 244 7.07 20.51 3.56
N TRP A 245 8.17 20.50 2.83
CA TRP A 245 9.43 19.92 3.24
C TRP A 245 10.50 21.02 3.34
N PRO A 246 10.89 21.43 4.55
CA PRO A 246 11.92 22.47 4.74
C PRO A 246 13.25 22.04 4.14
N THR A 247 13.72 20.84 4.45
CA THR A 247 15.01 20.35 4.00
C THR A 247 14.91 19.06 3.17
N ARG A 248 15.91 18.81 2.35
CA ARG A 248 16.06 17.55 1.61
C ARG A 248 16.25 16.38 2.56
N GLN A 249 17.02 16.58 3.64
CA GLN A 249 17.28 15.55 4.66
C GLN A 249 16.01 15.09 5.38
N GLU A 250 15.11 16.03 5.72
CA GLU A 250 13.81 15.66 6.31
C GLU A 250 12.96 14.83 5.36
N LEU A 251 12.94 15.20 4.06
CA LEU A 251 12.22 14.47 3.04
C LEU A 251 12.81 13.07 2.86
N GLU A 252 14.13 12.95 2.77
CA GLU A 252 14.84 11.68 2.61
C GLU A 252 14.54 10.73 3.78
N SER A 253 14.69 11.22 5.01
CA SER A 253 14.36 10.45 6.22
C SER A 253 12.91 9.98 6.24
N ALA A 254 11.98 10.83 5.81
CA ALA A 254 10.56 10.50 5.76
C ALA A 254 10.23 9.48 4.65
N VAL A 255 10.89 9.58 3.49
CA VAL A 255 10.76 8.59 2.39
C VAL A 255 11.32 7.25 2.81
N PHE A 256 12.50 7.22 3.45
CA PHE A 256 13.06 6.00 4.04
C PHE A 256 12.08 5.32 4.98
N ALA A 257 11.60 6.05 5.98
CA ALA A 257 10.64 5.52 6.96
C ALA A 257 9.33 5.06 6.31
N TRP A 258 8.90 5.73 5.25
CA TRP A 258 7.70 5.35 4.53
C TRP A 258 7.92 4.09 3.67
N ILE A 259 9.02 3.97 2.94
CA ILE A 259 9.30 2.78 2.11
C ILE A 259 9.55 1.57 3.00
N GLU A 260 10.53 1.65 3.92
CA GLU A 260 11.00 0.49 4.67
C GLU A 260 10.11 0.17 5.87
N GLY A 261 9.63 1.19 6.58
CA GLY A 261 8.81 0.99 7.79
C GLY A 261 7.33 0.74 7.51
N TRP A 262 6.79 1.37 6.47
CA TRP A 262 5.37 1.34 6.20
C TRP A 262 5.01 0.60 4.91
N TYR A 263 5.46 1.09 3.73
CA TYR A 263 5.02 0.57 2.43
C TYR A 263 5.34 -0.91 2.24
N ASN A 264 6.58 -1.30 2.44
CA ASN A 264 7.01 -2.68 2.25
C ASN A 264 6.45 -3.64 3.31
N ARG A 265 6.39 -3.20 4.58
CA ARG A 265 6.12 -4.10 5.71
C ARG A 265 4.66 -4.13 6.17
N ARG A 266 3.92 -3.02 6.04
CA ARG A 266 2.60 -2.88 6.68
C ARG A 266 1.49 -2.49 5.73
N ARG A 267 1.82 -1.77 4.65
CA ARG A 267 0.79 -1.22 3.78
C ARG A 267 0.05 -2.32 3.02
N LEU A 268 -1.26 -2.42 3.27
CA LEU A 268 -2.12 -3.40 2.61
C LEU A 268 -2.41 -3.01 1.16
N HIS A 269 -2.20 -3.96 0.22
CA HIS A 269 -2.47 -3.81 -1.20
C HIS A 269 -3.68 -4.63 -1.62
N SER A 270 -4.67 -4.00 -2.27
CA SER A 270 -5.87 -4.71 -2.74
C SER A 270 -5.55 -5.77 -3.79
N THR A 271 -4.55 -5.51 -4.65
CA THR A 271 -4.07 -6.46 -5.67
C THR A 271 -3.35 -7.69 -5.08
N LEU A 272 -2.88 -7.58 -3.85
CA LEU A 272 -2.22 -8.67 -3.10
C LEU A 272 -3.16 -9.32 -2.07
N GLY A 273 -4.47 -9.23 -2.28
CA GLY A 273 -5.45 -9.76 -1.33
C GLY A 273 -5.43 -9.07 0.04
N TYR A 274 -5.13 -7.77 0.06
CA TYR A 274 -4.95 -6.99 1.30
C TYR A 274 -3.84 -7.52 2.20
N ARG A 275 -2.70 -7.90 1.62
CA ARG A 275 -1.45 -8.16 2.34
C ARG A 275 -0.45 -7.04 2.07
N SER A 276 0.55 -6.91 2.94
CA SER A 276 1.71 -6.08 2.63
C SER A 276 2.60 -6.77 1.58
N PRO A 277 3.47 -6.03 0.86
CA PRO A 277 4.44 -6.61 -0.05
C PRO A 277 5.26 -7.73 0.59
N LEU A 278 5.79 -7.51 1.77
CA LEU A 278 6.62 -8.48 2.50
C LEU A 278 5.83 -9.72 2.92
N ASP A 279 4.62 -9.53 3.48
CA ASP A 279 3.77 -10.65 3.90
C ASP A 279 3.32 -11.50 2.70
N TYR A 280 3.08 -10.85 1.56
CA TYR A 280 2.72 -11.55 0.33
C TYR A 280 3.86 -12.45 -0.17
N GLU A 281 5.11 -11.95 -0.21
CA GLU A 281 6.29 -12.76 -0.54
C GLU A 281 6.45 -13.93 0.43
N ASN A 282 6.49 -13.66 1.72
CA ASN A 282 6.72 -14.67 2.75
C ASN A 282 5.66 -15.79 2.73
N THR A 283 4.39 -15.43 2.57
CA THR A 283 3.30 -16.41 2.53
C THR A 283 3.39 -17.27 1.28
N THR A 284 3.70 -16.69 0.12
CA THR A 284 3.73 -17.41 -1.15
C THR A 284 4.95 -18.34 -1.23
N LEU A 285 6.11 -17.87 -0.77
CA LEU A 285 7.32 -18.68 -0.71
C LEU A 285 7.18 -19.82 0.30
N GLY A 286 6.60 -19.57 1.47
CA GLY A 286 6.32 -20.61 2.47
C GLY A 286 5.36 -21.68 1.97
N GLN A 287 4.31 -21.31 1.25
CA GLN A 287 3.36 -22.26 0.65
C GLN A 287 4.01 -23.11 -0.44
N ARG A 288 4.90 -22.54 -1.26
CA ARG A 288 5.66 -23.29 -2.28
C ARG A 288 6.66 -24.26 -1.66
N GLY A 289 7.38 -23.83 -0.64
CA GLY A 289 8.30 -24.70 0.11
C GLY A 289 7.58 -25.91 0.71
N ALA A 290 6.43 -25.70 1.33
CA ALA A 290 5.59 -26.76 1.87
C ALA A 290 5.03 -27.69 0.76
N GLY A 291 4.61 -27.13 -0.37
CA GLY A 291 4.13 -27.91 -1.53
C GLY A 291 5.22 -28.79 -2.15
N LEU A 292 6.44 -28.27 -2.31
CA LEU A 292 7.58 -29.03 -2.80
C LEU A 292 7.99 -30.15 -1.83
N ALA A 293 7.96 -29.88 -0.52
CA ALA A 293 8.24 -30.90 0.50
C ALA A 293 7.18 -32.01 0.48
N ALA A 294 5.90 -31.68 0.38
CA ALA A 294 4.79 -32.62 0.30
C ALA A 294 4.89 -33.48 -0.98
N SER A 295 5.22 -32.89 -2.14
CA SER A 295 5.42 -33.60 -3.40
C SER A 295 6.60 -34.57 -3.34
N ARG A 296 7.73 -34.19 -2.72
CA ARG A 296 8.88 -35.06 -2.50
C ARG A 296 8.53 -36.24 -1.61
N LEU A 297 7.80 -36.04 -0.53
CA LEU A 297 7.34 -37.09 0.38
C LEU A 297 6.39 -38.08 -0.33
N ALA A 298 5.47 -37.58 -1.14
CA ALA A 298 4.56 -38.42 -1.94
C ALA A 298 5.33 -39.28 -2.93
N HIS A 299 6.27 -38.71 -3.68
CA HIS A 299 7.09 -39.42 -4.64
C HIS A 299 7.98 -40.48 -3.97
N THR A 300 8.56 -40.16 -2.81
CA THR A 300 9.35 -41.15 -2.03
C THR A 300 8.49 -42.30 -1.53
N SER A 301 7.24 -42.02 -1.11
CA SER A 301 6.27 -43.03 -0.67
C SER A 301 5.83 -43.98 -1.82
N GLU A 302 5.67 -43.45 -3.04
CA GLU A 302 5.37 -44.26 -4.24
C GLU A 302 6.56 -45.15 -4.61
N MET A 303 7.77 -44.62 -4.63
CA MET A 303 8.99 -45.42 -4.90
C MET A 303 9.23 -46.54 -3.88
N ILE A 304 8.85 -46.35 -2.62
CA ILE A 304 8.96 -47.36 -1.57
C ILE A 304 7.92 -48.48 -1.82
N LYS A 305 6.71 -48.13 -2.25
CA LYS A 305 5.66 -49.11 -2.58
C LYS A 305 6.01 -49.96 -3.83
N GLU A 306 6.59 -49.34 -4.87
CA GLU A 306 7.05 -50.08 -6.08
C GLU A 306 8.22 -51.02 -5.81
N LYS A 307 9.08 -50.75 -4.83
CA LYS A 307 10.18 -51.63 -4.44
C LYS A 307 9.78 -52.75 -3.49
N ALA A 308 8.57 -52.67 -2.91
CA ALA A 308 8.04 -53.69 -1.99
C ALA A 308 7.00 -54.61 -2.63
N ALA A 309 6.66 -54.40 -3.91
CA ALA A 309 5.82 -55.24 -4.76
C ALA A 309 6.69 -56.05 -5.73
#